data_abd64547c41ad62e51c2bb07beec8de5
#
_entry.id   abd64547c41ad62e51c2bb07beec8de5
#
_cell.length_a   1.000
_cell.length_b   1.000
_cell.length_c   1.000
_cell.angle_alpha   90.00
_cell.angle_beta   90.00
_cell.angle_gamma   90.00
#
_symmetry.space_group_name_H-M   'P 1'
#
loop_
_entity.id
_entity.type
_entity.pdbx_description
1 polymer ?
#
loop_
_entity_poly.entity_id
_entity_poly.type
_entity_poly.pdbx_seq_one_letter_code
_entity_poly.pdbx_strand_id
1 'polypeptide(L)'
;MKISDNLSENEIKSLLEDFYQYFETGYIFEDFLREYLLKMGLDEVEVTQRSRDGGIDLKAIRKGIGDFSEIDTIHYYIQAKKYTPDKTIGVKTIRELKGTIPFGYKGMLITTAHFTDDAYKEALNDPSKPAVLIDGKLLITSCIDNEIRQSSRRPA
;
A
#
# COMPACT_ATOMS: atom_id res chain seq x y z
N MET A 1 -12.43 19.25 3.55
CA MET A 1 -11.27 19.44 2.64
C MET A 1 -10.05 18.75 3.22
N LYS A 2 -9.35 17.97 2.41
CA LYS A 2 -8.13 17.32 2.84
C LYS A 2 -6.94 18.26 2.74
N ILE A 3 -5.98 18.09 3.63
CA ILE A 3 -4.76 18.93 3.62
C ILE A 3 -4.05 18.82 2.28
N SER A 4 -3.99 17.62 1.69
CA SER A 4 -3.33 17.38 0.41
C SER A 4 -3.96 18.13 -0.76
N ASP A 5 -5.22 18.55 -0.64
CA ASP A 5 -5.89 19.30 -1.71
C ASP A 5 -5.24 20.66 -1.95
N ASN A 6 -4.48 21.17 -0.97
CA ASN A 6 -3.80 22.46 -1.08
C ASN A 6 -2.40 22.35 -1.69
N LEU A 7 -1.97 21.14 -2.02
CA LEU A 7 -0.64 20.92 -2.58
C LEU A 7 -0.67 20.86 -4.10
N SER A 8 0.32 21.46 -4.73
CA SER A 8 0.48 21.36 -6.18
C SER A 8 1.05 20.00 -6.55
N GLU A 9 0.92 19.65 -7.83
CA GLU A 9 1.51 18.42 -8.36
C GLU A 9 3.03 18.37 -8.14
N ASN A 10 3.71 19.52 -8.30
CA ASN A 10 5.15 19.58 -8.08
C ASN A 10 5.51 19.38 -6.61
N GLU A 11 4.71 19.92 -5.71
CA GLU A 11 4.93 19.72 -4.28
C GLU A 11 4.75 18.27 -3.88
N ILE A 12 3.72 17.60 -4.40
CA ILE A 12 3.47 16.19 -4.15
C ILE A 12 4.63 15.34 -4.70
N LYS A 13 5.08 15.66 -5.90
CA LYS A 13 6.18 14.94 -6.53
C LYS A 13 7.47 15.08 -5.71
N SER A 14 7.76 16.28 -5.23
CA SER A 14 8.93 16.52 -4.38
C SER A 14 8.85 15.75 -3.07
N LEU A 15 7.67 15.74 -2.43
CA LEU A 15 7.47 15.00 -1.20
C LEU A 15 7.63 13.50 -1.41
N LEU A 16 7.14 12.99 -2.53
CA LEU A 16 7.27 11.57 -2.86
C LEU A 16 8.74 11.19 -3.08
N GLU A 17 9.50 12.06 -3.75
CA GLU A 17 10.93 11.82 -3.96
C GLU A 17 11.67 11.77 -2.64
N ASP A 18 11.39 12.72 -1.74
CA ASP A 18 11.99 12.75 -0.40
C ASP A 18 11.61 11.50 0.39
N PHE A 19 10.35 11.10 0.31
CA PHE A 19 9.84 9.90 0.96
C PHE A 19 10.59 8.66 0.46
N TYR A 20 10.75 8.54 -0.85
CA TYR A 20 11.46 7.41 -1.45
C TYR A 20 12.91 7.35 -0.97
N GLN A 21 13.59 8.50 -0.94
CA GLN A 21 14.98 8.57 -0.52
C GLN A 21 15.14 8.25 0.97
N TYR A 22 14.15 8.56 1.78
CA TYR A 22 14.22 8.31 3.22
C TYR A 22 14.32 6.81 3.53
N PHE A 23 13.66 5.97 2.78
CA PHE A 23 13.62 4.53 3.04
C PHE A 23 14.74 3.80 2.31
N GLU A 24 15.95 3.96 2.79
CA GLU A 24 17.10 3.27 2.21
C GLU A 24 17.12 1.78 2.56
N THR A 25 16.60 1.41 3.74
CA THR A 25 16.58 0.02 4.19
C THR A 25 15.16 -0.52 4.25
N GLY A 26 15.03 -1.82 4.00
CA GLY A 26 13.73 -2.48 4.02
C GLY A 26 13.05 -2.46 5.38
N TYR A 27 13.82 -2.49 6.45
CA TYR A 27 13.25 -2.52 7.80
C TYR A 27 12.48 -1.25 8.14
N ILE A 28 13.02 -0.09 7.75
CA ILE A 28 12.34 1.18 8.02
C ILE A 28 11.06 1.27 7.23
N PHE A 29 11.10 0.84 5.98
CA PHE A 29 9.90 0.84 5.13
C PHE A 29 8.86 -0.13 5.67
N GLU A 30 9.29 -1.27 6.16
CA GLU A 30 8.41 -2.28 6.75
C GLU A 30 7.67 -1.74 7.97
N ASP A 31 8.39 -1.07 8.88
CA ASP A 31 7.77 -0.44 10.05
C ASP A 31 6.76 0.62 9.64
N PHE A 32 7.10 1.42 8.63
CA PHE A 32 6.19 2.42 8.08
C PHE A 32 4.92 1.77 7.54
N LEU A 33 5.05 0.70 6.78
CA LEU A 33 3.89 0.03 6.18
C LEU A 33 2.94 -0.50 7.24
N ARG A 34 3.47 -1.07 8.33
CA ARG A 34 2.63 -1.54 9.42
C ARG A 34 1.82 -0.41 10.01
N GLU A 35 2.47 0.71 10.32
CA GLU A 35 1.79 1.85 10.89
C GLU A 35 0.78 2.45 9.91
N TYR A 36 1.16 2.56 8.65
CA TYR A 36 0.28 3.08 7.60
C TYR A 36 -1.00 2.25 7.51
N LEU A 37 -0.87 0.93 7.42
CA LEU A 37 -2.02 0.05 7.27
C LEU A 37 -2.92 0.08 8.50
N LEU A 38 -2.34 0.12 9.70
CA LEU A 38 -3.12 0.24 10.93
C LEU A 38 -3.88 1.56 10.97
N LYS A 39 -3.24 2.65 10.59
CA LYS A 39 -3.89 3.97 10.54
C LYS A 39 -4.99 4.02 9.48
N MET A 40 -4.85 3.26 8.42
CA MET A 40 -5.85 3.21 7.35
C MET A 40 -7.02 2.27 7.68
N GLY A 41 -7.03 1.68 8.86
CA GLY A 41 -8.20 0.95 9.35
C GLY A 41 -8.06 -0.56 9.40
N LEU A 42 -6.89 -1.11 9.13
CA LEU A 42 -6.68 -2.55 9.28
C LEU A 42 -6.35 -2.85 10.75
N ASP A 43 -6.78 -4.01 11.22
CA ASP A 43 -6.70 -4.35 12.65
C ASP A 43 -5.44 -5.11 13.01
N GLU A 44 -4.96 -5.96 12.11
CA GLU A 44 -3.75 -6.75 12.33
C GLU A 44 -2.94 -6.78 11.06
N VAL A 45 -1.65 -6.60 11.18
CA VAL A 45 -0.74 -6.56 10.02
C VAL A 45 0.48 -7.43 10.33
N GLU A 46 0.82 -8.34 9.41
CA GLU A 46 1.93 -9.27 9.55
C GLU A 46 2.78 -9.26 8.29
N VAL A 47 4.09 -9.16 8.44
CA VAL A 47 5.01 -9.33 7.32
C VAL A 47 5.27 -10.83 7.15
N THR A 48 4.98 -11.37 5.97
CA THR A 48 5.12 -12.79 5.72
C THR A 48 6.35 -13.14 4.89
N GLN A 49 6.79 -12.23 4.04
CA GLN A 49 7.94 -12.52 3.17
C GLN A 49 8.60 -11.23 2.70
N ARG A 50 9.92 -11.33 2.48
CA ARG A 50 10.71 -10.26 1.87
C ARG A 50 11.38 -10.83 0.62
N SER A 51 11.34 -10.08 -0.48
CA SER A 51 11.99 -10.50 -1.72
C SER A 51 13.31 -9.76 -1.90
N ARG A 52 14.15 -10.30 -2.79
CA ARG A 52 15.49 -9.76 -3.04
C ARG A 52 15.45 -8.37 -3.71
N ASP A 53 14.40 -8.09 -4.45
CA ASP A 53 14.24 -6.81 -5.15
C ASP A 53 13.66 -5.71 -4.24
N GLY A 54 13.61 -5.95 -2.93
CA GLY A 54 13.08 -4.99 -1.99
C GLY A 54 11.57 -5.04 -1.79
N GLY A 55 10.91 -6.03 -2.38
CA GLY A 55 9.48 -6.23 -2.18
C GLY A 55 9.18 -6.83 -0.81
N ILE A 56 8.04 -6.49 -0.26
CA ILE A 56 7.59 -6.97 1.03
C ILE A 56 6.18 -7.51 0.86
N ASP A 57 5.95 -8.74 1.33
CA ASP A 57 4.62 -9.33 1.34
C ASP A 57 4.07 -9.26 2.75
N LEU A 58 2.80 -8.86 2.85
CA LEU A 58 2.14 -8.72 4.13
C LEU A 58 0.76 -9.38 4.06
N LYS A 59 0.28 -9.79 5.21
CA LYS A 59 -1.12 -10.19 5.38
C LYS A 59 -1.72 -9.29 6.44
N ALA A 60 -2.98 -8.93 6.24
CA ALA A 60 -3.68 -8.07 7.19
C ALA A 60 -5.14 -8.47 7.24
N ILE A 61 -5.79 -8.08 8.32
CA ILE A 61 -7.22 -8.30 8.46
C ILE A 61 -7.91 -7.00 8.86
N ARG A 62 -9.17 -6.89 8.44
CA ARG A 62 -10.07 -5.87 8.96
C ARG A 62 -11.25 -6.61 9.57
N LYS A 63 -11.39 -6.49 10.88
CA LYS A 63 -12.46 -7.17 11.61
C LYS A 63 -13.81 -6.52 11.35
N GLY A 64 -14.85 -7.34 11.31
CA GLY A 64 -16.21 -6.85 11.23
C GLY A 64 -16.65 -6.23 12.55
N ILE A 65 -17.89 -5.78 12.58
CA ILE A 65 -18.45 -5.03 13.71
C ILE A 65 -19.38 -5.93 14.54
N GLY A 66 -19.28 -5.84 15.86
CA GLY A 66 -20.20 -6.48 16.79
C GLY A 66 -20.10 -8.00 16.79
N ASP A 67 -21.24 -8.65 16.97
CA ASP A 67 -21.29 -10.11 17.12
C ASP A 67 -20.93 -10.87 15.85
N PHE A 68 -20.89 -10.19 14.71
CA PHE A 68 -20.57 -10.81 13.43
C PHE A 68 -19.11 -10.57 13.02
N SER A 69 -18.28 -10.09 13.95
CA SER A 69 -16.91 -9.68 13.62
C SER A 69 -16.09 -10.79 12.95
N GLU A 70 -16.25 -12.03 13.37
CA GLU A 70 -15.51 -13.13 12.77
C GLU A 70 -16.00 -13.46 11.35
N ILE A 71 -17.30 -13.36 11.13
CA ILE A 71 -17.90 -13.65 9.82
C ILE A 71 -17.55 -12.55 8.81
N ASP A 72 -17.57 -11.31 9.28
CA ASP A 72 -17.34 -10.15 8.42
C ASP A 72 -15.86 -9.74 8.32
N THR A 73 -14.96 -10.53 8.84
CA THR A 73 -13.53 -10.24 8.75
C THR A 73 -13.05 -10.33 7.31
N ILE A 74 -12.38 -9.29 6.85
CA ILE A 74 -11.79 -9.25 5.51
C ILE A 74 -10.30 -9.53 5.63
N HIS A 75 -9.82 -10.47 4.84
CA HIS A 75 -8.40 -10.82 4.78
C HIS A 75 -7.77 -10.18 3.55
N TYR A 76 -6.63 -9.53 3.74
CA TYR A 76 -5.88 -8.88 2.68
C TYR A 76 -4.54 -9.56 2.49
N TYR A 77 -4.19 -9.80 1.23
CA TYR A 77 -2.85 -10.17 0.82
C TYR A 77 -2.24 -8.95 0.14
N ILE A 78 -1.14 -8.46 0.69
CA ILE A 78 -0.58 -7.18 0.30
C ILE A 78 0.85 -7.38 -0.20
N GLN A 79 1.15 -6.80 -1.36
CA GLN A 79 2.52 -6.69 -1.83
C GLN A 79 2.92 -5.22 -1.82
N ALA A 80 4.09 -4.93 -1.29
CA ALA A 80 4.64 -3.59 -1.32
C ALA A 80 5.93 -3.60 -2.14
N LYS A 81 6.04 -2.68 -3.08
CA LYS A 81 7.18 -2.57 -3.98
C LYS A 81 7.71 -1.14 -3.96
N LYS A 82 8.91 -0.99 -3.41
CA LYS A 82 9.57 0.30 -3.33
C LYS A 82 10.39 0.51 -4.61
N TYR A 83 9.76 1.12 -5.60
CA TYR A 83 10.40 1.45 -6.86
C TYR A 83 10.61 2.96 -6.98
N THR A 84 11.48 3.39 -7.89
CA THR A 84 11.67 4.81 -8.13
C THR A 84 10.34 5.46 -8.52
N PRO A 85 10.07 6.69 -8.04
CA PRO A 85 8.77 7.33 -8.28
C PRO A 85 8.39 7.49 -9.75
N ASP A 86 9.35 7.57 -10.65
CA ASP A 86 9.10 7.72 -12.08
C ASP A 86 8.84 6.40 -12.80
N LYS A 87 8.98 5.28 -12.10
CA LYS A 87 8.70 3.98 -12.71
C LYS A 87 7.21 3.79 -12.91
N THR A 88 6.85 3.15 -14.00
CA THR A 88 5.46 2.84 -14.32
C THR A 88 5.23 1.33 -14.21
N ILE A 89 4.19 0.94 -13.50
CA ILE A 89 3.81 -0.46 -13.33
C ILE A 89 2.59 -0.74 -14.19
N GLY A 90 2.70 -1.77 -15.03
CA GLY A 90 1.66 -2.13 -15.99
C GLY A 90 0.86 -3.36 -15.60
N VAL A 91 0.06 -3.82 -16.54
CA VAL A 91 -0.89 -4.93 -16.37
C VAL A 91 -0.21 -6.22 -15.91
N LYS A 92 0.99 -6.50 -16.42
CA LYS A 92 1.70 -7.75 -16.10
C LYS A 92 1.88 -7.93 -14.59
N THR A 93 2.30 -6.87 -13.91
CA THR A 93 2.51 -6.93 -12.46
C THR A 93 1.21 -7.18 -11.71
N ILE A 94 0.10 -6.60 -12.18
CA ILE A 94 -1.19 -6.80 -11.55
C ILE A 94 -1.66 -8.24 -11.74
N ARG A 95 -1.44 -8.82 -12.91
CA ARG A 95 -1.78 -10.22 -13.15
C ARG A 95 -0.94 -11.15 -12.29
N GLU A 96 0.33 -10.84 -12.11
CA GLU A 96 1.20 -11.60 -11.22
C GLU A 96 0.70 -11.54 -9.78
N LEU A 97 0.32 -10.35 -9.32
CA LEU A 97 -0.28 -10.20 -7.99
C LEU A 97 -1.51 -11.09 -7.85
N LYS A 98 -2.44 -10.97 -8.80
CA LYS A 98 -3.68 -11.75 -8.74
C LYS A 98 -3.43 -13.25 -8.70
N GLY A 99 -2.38 -13.72 -9.38
CA GLY A 99 -2.00 -15.11 -9.37
C GLY A 99 -1.51 -15.60 -8.01
N THR A 100 -1.07 -14.71 -7.15
CA THR A 100 -0.55 -15.06 -5.83
C THR A 100 -1.57 -14.87 -4.71
N ILE A 101 -2.68 -14.17 -4.96
CA ILE A 101 -3.69 -13.91 -3.92
C ILE A 101 -4.33 -15.24 -3.48
N PRO A 102 -4.23 -15.59 -2.19
CA PRO A 102 -4.87 -16.81 -1.70
C PRO A 102 -6.39 -16.73 -1.81
N PHE A 103 -7.02 -17.89 -1.90
CA PHE A 103 -8.47 -17.96 -1.91
C PHE A 103 -9.05 -17.28 -0.67
N GLY A 104 -10.06 -16.46 -0.86
CA GLY A 104 -10.72 -15.76 0.24
C GLY A 104 -10.07 -14.45 0.63
N TYR A 105 -8.95 -14.10 0.04
CA TYR A 105 -8.26 -12.84 0.32
C TYR A 105 -8.55 -11.80 -0.75
N LYS A 106 -8.52 -10.53 -0.35
CA LYS A 106 -8.48 -9.41 -1.28
C LYS A 106 -7.02 -9.01 -1.50
N GLY A 107 -6.68 -8.61 -2.71
CA GLY A 107 -5.33 -8.18 -3.02
C GLY A 107 -5.13 -6.69 -2.83
N MET A 108 -3.89 -6.31 -2.54
CA MET A 108 -3.50 -4.92 -2.47
C MET A 108 -2.05 -4.80 -2.95
N LEU A 109 -1.76 -3.80 -3.76
CA LEU A 109 -0.40 -3.49 -4.17
C LEU A 109 -0.09 -2.05 -3.79
N ILE A 110 0.93 -1.87 -2.97
CA ILE A 110 1.40 -0.57 -2.53
C ILE A 110 2.76 -0.30 -3.17
N THR A 111 2.93 0.85 -3.79
CA THR A 111 4.20 1.19 -4.42
C THR A 111 4.50 2.67 -4.28
N THR A 112 5.77 3.02 -4.40
CA THR A 112 6.23 4.40 -4.51
C THR A 112 6.24 4.88 -5.96
N ALA A 113 5.98 3.98 -6.90
CA ALA A 113 5.88 4.28 -8.34
C ALA A 113 4.44 4.64 -8.73
N HIS A 114 4.10 4.52 -9.99
CA HIS A 114 2.74 4.77 -10.46
C HIS A 114 2.29 3.67 -11.41
N PHE A 115 0.98 3.62 -11.67
CA PHE A 115 0.38 2.57 -12.49
C PHE A 115 -0.14 3.13 -13.80
N THR A 116 -0.17 2.28 -14.84
CA THR A 116 -0.86 2.63 -16.09
C THR A 116 -2.37 2.58 -15.88
N ASP A 117 -3.12 3.22 -16.76
CA ASP A 117 -4.58 3.15 -16.74
C ASP A 117 -5.06 1.71 -16.88
N ASP A 118 -4.40 0.94 -17.74
CA ASP A 118 -4.75 -0.47 -17.95
C ASP A 118 -4.50 -1.30 -16.69
N ALA A 119 -3.49 -0.95 -15.89
CA ALA A 119 -3.26 -1.62 -14.62
C ALA A 119 -4.44 -1.44 -13.66
N TYR A 120 -4.97 -0.22 -13.58
CA TYR A 120 -6.17 0.04 -12.76
C TYR A 120 -7.38 -0.75 -13.25
N LYS A 121 -7.55 -0.85 -14.56
CA LYS A 121 -8.65 -1.65 -15.12
C LYS A 121 -8.47 -3.13 -14.80
N GLU A 122 -7.24 -3.63 -14.93
CA GLU A 122 -6.94 -5.03 -14.63
C GLU A 122 -7.21 -5.34 -13.16
N ALA A 123 -6.95 -4.40 -12.26
CA ALA A 123 -7.16 -4.58 -10.83
C ALA A 123 -8.62 -4.87 -10.50
N LEU A 124 -9.55 -4.33 -11.27
CA LEU A 124 -10.98 -4.42 -11.00
C LEU A 124 -11.76 -5.30 -11.99
N ASN A 125 -11.10 -5.88 -12.98
CA ASN A 125 -11.80 -6.59 -14.06
C ASN A 125 -12.45 -7.90 -13.63
N ASP A 126 -12.05 -8.47 -12.51
CA ASP A 126 -12.62 -9.70 -11.98
C ASP A 126 -13.14 -9.43 -10.57
N PRO A 127 -14.48 -9.33 -10.40
CA PRO A 127 -15.05 -9.06 -9.09
C PRO A 127 -14.74 -10.11 -8.02
N SER A 128 -14.40 -11.34 -8.43
CA SER A 128 -14.05 -12.40 -7.48
C SER A 128 -12.63 -12.24 -6.92
N LYS A 129 -11.79 -11.46 -7.60
CA LYS A 129 -10.41 -11.20 -7.16
C LYS A 129 -10.07 -9.72 -7.34
N PRO A 130 -10.75 -8.82 -6.62
CA PRO A 130 -10.41 -7.41 -6.74
C PRO A 130 -9.07 -7.12 -6.10
N ALA A 131 -8.35 -6.15 -6.65
CA ALA A 131 -7.11 -5.68 -6.08
C ALA A 131 -7.18 -4.17 -5.89
N VAL A 132 -6.70 -3.70 -4.73
CA VAL A 132 -6.59 -2.28 -4.43
C VAL A 132 -5.19 -1.84 -4.81
N LEU A 133 -5.08 -0.77 -5.58
CA LEU A 133 -3.79 -0.22 -5.99
C LEU A 133 -3.55 1.10 -5.28
N ILE A 134 -2.42 1.20 -4.60
CA ILE A 134 -1.99 2.41 -3.91
C ILE A 134 -0.67 2.82 -4.53
N ASP A 135 -0.70 3.85 -5.35
CA ASP A 135 0.53 4.37 -5.97
C ASP A 135 1.23 5.38 -5.06
N GLY A 136 2.38 5.87 -5.51
CA GLY A 136 3.18 6.79 -4.72
C GLY A 136 2.44 8.08 -4.37
N LYS A 137 1.67 8.62 -5.30
CA LYS A 137 0.90 9.84 -5.06
C LYS A 137 -0.17 9.62 -3.99
N LEU A 138 -0.93 8.53 -4.10
CA LEU A 138 -1.96 8.21 -3.11
C LEU A 138 -1.32 7.91 -1.76
N LEU A 139 -0.20 7.21 -1.75
CA LEU A 139 0.52 6.90 -0.51
C LEU A 139 0.91 8.18 0.22
N ILE A 140 1.50 9.14 -0.48
CA ILE A 140 1.93 10.41 0.11
C ILE A 140 0.73 11.25 0.56
N THR A 141 -0.28 11.38 -0.28
CA THR A 141 -1.45 12.19 0.09
C THR A 141 -2.21 11.58 1.25
N SER A 142 -2.30 10.25 1.30
CA SER A 142 -2.91 9.56 2.45
C SER A 142 -2.15 9.82 3.73
N CYS A 143 -0.82 9.81 3.68
CA CYS A 143 0.01 10.08 4.85
C CYS A 143 -0.21 11.50 5.37
N ILE A 144 -0.24 12.46 4.47
CA ILE A 144 -0.46 13.87 4.83
C ILE A 144 -1.85 14.05 5.46
N ASP A 145 -2.86 13.49 4.82
CA ASP A 145 -4.24 13.66 5.25
C ASP A 145 -4.55 12.94 6.56
N ASN A 146 -3.78 11.90 6.90
CA ASN A 146 -3.96 11.12 8.12
C ASN A 146 -2.83 11.36 9.13
N GLU A 147 -1.98 12.34 8.88
CA GLU A 147 -0.88 12.72 9.78
C GLU A 147 0.07 11.55 10.10
N ILE A 148 0.36 10.71 9.10
CA ILE A 148 1.30 9.62 9.24
C ILE A 148 2.67 10.13 8.82
N ARG A 149 3.67 10.00 9.71
CA ARG A 149 5.01 10.48 9.44
C ARG A 149 5.90 9.39 8.90
N GLN A 150 6.90 9.78 8.11
CA GLN A 150 7.90 8.87 7.57
C GLN A 150 8.60 8.09 8.67
N SER A 151 8.93 8.76 9.76
CA SER A 151 9.54 8.11 10.90
C SER A 151 8.46 7.74 11.90
N SER A 152 7.99 6.51 11.82
CA SER A 152 7.07 5.96 12.81
C SER A 152 7.79 5.71 14.11
N ARG A 153 9.11 5.54 14.06
CA ARG A 153 9.92 5.36 15.25
C ARG A 153 10.43 6.69 15.73
N ARG A 154 9.88 7.09 16.80
CA ARG A 154 10.32 8.30 17.41
C ARG A 154 11.31 8.02 18.47
N PRO A 155 12.24 8.93 18.66
CA PRO A 155 13.02 8.93 19.93
C PRO A 155 12.00 9.02 21.05
N ALA A 156 12.19 8.26 22.03
CA ALA A 156 11.31 8.25 23.18
C ALA A 156 11.25 9.63 23.84
#